data_02207e0a4afb8a47f6234de35289fc53
#
_entry.id   02207e0a4afb8a47f6234de35289fc53
#
_cell.length_a   1.000
_cell.length_b   1.000
_cell.length_c   1.000
_cell.angle_alpha   90.00
_cell.angle_beta   90.00
_cell.angle_gamma   90.00
#
_symmetry.space_group_name_H-M   'P 1'
#
loop_
_entity.id
_entity.type
_entity.pdbx_description
1 polymer ?
#
loop_
_entity_poly.entity_id
_entity_poly.type
_entity_poly.pdbx_seq_one_letter_code
_entity_poly.pdbx_strand_id
1 'polypeptide(L)'
;MEPSNLLIIMSDEHNPKILGSKGHPFIHTPNIDALAARGTRFDAAYTPCPVCVPARAAFATGKYVHQTGNWDNAMPFDGSQPSWHSLLRDRGHCVVSIGKLHFRSSEDDNGFSEEHIGMHVIDGVGDLLGLIRDDAMPKRAGAYKMAKLAGPGESMYTTYDRDITARAQVWLREQATRSADKPWVLFVSLVCPHFPLTAPPEHYYRYYDQDLPYPLLYEQKDSVQHPYTEDYRKSFAYDEHFEDLDAVKRAQAGYYGLCSFLDENVGKIVGALGDADLTDTTRVVYTSDHGDNLGARGLWGKSTMYDDSAGVPLVVSGPGIPAGRVEATPVNLLDLYPFIIECAGELDATTVTPDHPGGSLSAIMAGASQDRAVFSEYHGMGSKTAAYMIRKGHYKLVYYVDYKPQLFDLEEDPDEVNNLAADANAAPILDDLKAELFKICDPVDVDRQARAAQAQLLAKSGGLQAVIARGDLGFSVPPGFTPHFD
;
A
#
# COMPACT_ATOMS: atom_id res chain seq x y z
N MET A 1 -13.34 22.63 0.83
CA MET A 1 -13.56 22.51 2.31
C MET A 1 -12.84 23.63 3.03
N GLU A 2 -13.23 23.98 4.29
CA GLU A 2 -12.41 24.90 5.09
C GLU A 2 -11.03 24.28 5.38
N PRO A 3 -9.95 25.07 5.36
CA PRO A 3 -8.62 24.60 5.69
C PRO A 3 -8.55 24.00 7.10
N SER A 4 -7.80 22.94 7.28
CA SER A 4 -7.60 22.28 8.57
C SER A 4 -6.25 21.60 8.62
N ASN A 5 -5.75 21.35 9.82
CA ASN A 5 -4.63 20.44 10.01
C ASN A 5 -4.96 19.05 9.46
N LEU A 6 -3.92 18.31 9.08
CA LEU A 6 -4.10 16.97 8.54
C LEU A 6 -3.11 15.99 9.17
N LEU A 7 -3.64 14.92 9.74
CA LEU A 7 -2.90 13.76 10.19
C LEU A 7 -3.13 12.61 9.20
N ILE A 8 -2.09 12.15 8.54
CA ILE A 8 -2.13 10.99 7.66
C ILE A 8 -1.41 9.84 8.38
N ILE A 9 -2.12 8.74 8.63
CA ILE A 9 -1.56 7.51 9.19
C ILE A 9 -1.58 6.47 8.08
N MET A 10 -0.41 6.06 7.61
CA MET A 10 -0.24 5.03 6.60
C MET A 10 0.41 3.80 7.22
N SER A 11 -0.21 2.64 7.06
CA SER A 11 0.37 1.34 7.34
C SER A 11 1.11 0.80 6.11
N ASP A 12 1.80 -0.32 6.25
CA ASP A 12 2.40 -1.05 5.14
C ASP A 12 1.77 -2.45 5.07
N GLU A 13 1.25 -2.81 3.89
CA GLU A 13 0.76 -4.15 3.62
C GLU A 13 -0.55 -4.54 4.36
N HIS A 14 -1.43 -3.56 4.67
CA HIS A 14 -2.71 -3.84 5.33
C HIS A 14 -3.80 -4.22 4.32
N ASN A 15 -4.21 -5.47 4.32
CA ASN A 15 -5.29 -6.00 3.48
C ASN A 15 -6.62 -5.27 3.79
N PRO A 16 -7.32 -4.71 2.78
CA PRO A 16 -8.53 -3.91 2.98
C PRO A 16 -9.70 -4.70 3.59
N LYS A 17 -9.69 -6.03 3.49
CA LYS A 17 -10.75 -6.89 4.05
C LYS A 17 -10.56 -7.13 5.56
N ILE A 18 -9.38 -6.86 6.12
CA ILE A 18 -8.99 -7.19 7.50
C ILE A 18 -9.29 -6.00 8.43
N LEU A 19 -10.57 -5.62 8.50
CA LEU A 19 -11.10 -4.53 9.33
C LEU A 19 -12.43 -4.95 9.96
N GLY A 20 -12.62 -4.65 11.27
CA GLY A 20 -13.89 -4.88 11.95
C GLY A 20 -15.04 -4.08 11.35
N SER A 21 -14.78 -2.82 10.96
CA SER A 21 -15.76 -1.96 10.28
C SER A 21 -16.22 -2.48 8.92
N LYS A 22 -15.48 -3.40 8.29
CA LYS A 22 -15.89 -4.13 7.07
C LYS A 22 -16.62 -5.45 7.37
N GLY A 23 -16.87 -5.76 8.65
CA GLY A 23 -17.58 -6.97 9.05
C GLY A 23 -16.71 -8.22 9.11
N HIS A 24 -15.37 -8.08 9.16
CA HIS A 24 -14.50 -9.24 9.34
C HIS A 24 -14.84 -9.97 10.64
N PRO A 25 -15.06 -11.31 10.62
CA PRO A 25 -15.75 -12.01 11.68
C PRO A 25 -15.02 -12.04 13.03
N PHE A 26 -13.72 -11.88 13.05
CA PHE A 26 -12.93 -12.02 14.29
C PHE A 26 -11.78 -11.02 14.46
N ILE A 27 -11.49 -10.16 13.47
CA ILE A 27 -10.42 -9.17 13.63
C ILE A 27 -10.78 -8.12 14.68
N HIS A 28 -9.79 -7.66 15.42
CA HIS A 28 -9.95 -6.68 16.47
C HIS A 28 -9.20 -5.38 16.11
N THR A 29 -9.94 -4.42 15.54
CA THR A 29 -9.45 -3.11 15.08
C THR A 29 -10.33 -1.95 15.59
N PRO A 30 -10.62 -1.87 16.92
CA PRO A 30 -11.62 -0.94 17.46
C PRO A 30 -11.27 0.54 17.23
N ASN A 31 -9.99 0.90 17.12
CA ASN A 31 -9.57 2.29 16.95
C ASN A 31 -9.76 2.76 15.50
N ILE A 32 -9.41 1.94 14.51
CA ILE A 32 -9.67 2.21 13.09
C ILE A 32 -11.18 2.16 12.82
N ASP A 33 -11.90 1.24 13.45
CA ASP A 33 -13.36 1.14 13.34
C ASP A 33 -14.05 2.40 13.91
N ALA A 34 -13.51 2.94 15.01
CA ALA A 34 -13.99 4.21 15.58
C ALA A 34 -13.72 5.41 14.65
N LEU A 35 -12.60 5.44 13.92
CA LEU A 35 -12.36 6.43 12.87
C LEU A 35 -13.40 6.30 11.75
N ALA A 36 -13.69 5.09 11.29
CA ALA A 36 -14.70 4.82 10.26
C ALA A 36 -16.10 5.24 10.72
N ALA A 37 -16.47 4.98 11.98
CA ALA A 37 -17.77 5.33 12.54
C ALA A 37 -18.00 6.84 12.62
N ARG A 38 -16.94 7.63 12.84
CA ARG A 38 -17.02 9.12 12.90
C ARG A 38 -16.58 9.82 11.62
N GLY A 39 -16.37 9.07 10.54
CA GLY A 39 -15.91 9.57 9.25
C GLY A 39 -16.54 8.84 8.07
N THR A 40 -15.87 8.92 6.94
CA THR A 40 -16.21 8.21 5.71
C THR A 40 -15.19 7.09 5.46
N ARG A 41 -15.68 5.85 5.29
CA ARG A 41 -14.90 4.70 4.85
C ARG A 41 -15.15 4.48 3.36
N PHE A 42 -14.08 4.26 2.60
CA PHE A 42 -14.14 3.91 1.19
C PHE A 42 -13.96 2.39 1.03
N ASP A 43 -14.96 1.71 0.49
CA ASP A 43 -14.92 0.24 0.35
C ASP A 43 -14.15 -0.23 -0.87
N ALA A 44 -13.94 0.65 -1.84
CA ALA A 44 -13.29 0.38 -3.11
C ALA A 44 -12.08 1.30 -3.32
N ALA A 45 -11.12 1.29 -2.37
CA ALA A 45 -9.89 2.07 -2.47
C ALA A 45 -8.72 1.18 -2.94
N TYR A 46 -7.89 1.69 -3.84
CA TYR A 46 -6.81 0.97 -4.49
C TYR A 46 -5.47 1.70 -4.41
N THR A 47 -4.39 0.92 -4.38
CA THR A 47 -3.04 1.43 -4.61
C THR A 47 -2.78 1.64 -6.10
N PRO A 48 -1.98 2.64 -6.51
CA PRO A 48 -1.52 2.77 -7.89
C PRO A 48 -0.53 1.66 -8.29
N CYS A 49 0.09 0.99 -7.32
CA CYS A 49 1.00 -0.13 -7.54
C CYS A 49 1.05 -1.01 -6.28
N PRO A 50 0.80 -2.34 -6.36
CA PRO A 50 0.79 -3.21 -5.20
C PRO A 50 2.20 -3.62 -4.74
N VAL A 51 3.10 -2.63 -4.53
CA VAL A 51 4.43 -2.79 -3.92
C VAL A 51 4.94 -1.46 -3.36
N CYS A 52 5.62 -1.50 -2.22
CA CYS A 52 5.89 -0.35 -1.35
C CYS A 52 6.55 0.86 -2.04
N VAL A 53 7.74 0.68 -2.66
CA VAL A 53 8.54 1.81 -3.19
C VAL A 53 7.79 2.56 -4.30
N PRO A 54 7.27 1.90 -5.36
CA PRO A 54 6.46 2.57 -6.36
C PRO A 54 5.16 3.19 -5.82
N ALA A 55 4.45 2.49 -4.92
CA ALA A 55 3.22 3.02 -4.31
C ALA A 55 3.48 4.32 -3.56
N ARG A 56 4.56 4.38 -2.78
CA ARG A 56 4.94 5.55 -1.99
C ARG A 56 5.46 6.70 -2.84
N ALA A 57 6.20 6.41 -3.93
CA ALA A 57 6.59 7.41 -4.93
C ALA A 57 5.35 8.00 -5.64
N ALA A 58 4.39 7.16 -6.03
CA ALA A 58 3.14 7.58 -6.65
C ALA A 58 2.28 8.42 -5.68
N PHE A 59 2.15 7.99 -4.41
CA PHE A 59 1.47 8.76 -3.36
C PHE A 59 2.12 10.15 -3.15
N ALA A 60 3.46 10.21 -3.13
CA ALA A 60 4.19 11.47 -2.96
C ALA A 60 3.96 12.42 -4.14
N THR A 61 4.05 11.93 -5.37
CA THR A 61 4.02 12.75 -6.60
C THR A 61 2.61 12.99 -7.16
N GLY A 62 1.62 12.19 -6.72
CA GLY A 62 0.27 12.21 -7.30
C GLY A 62 0.22 11.66 -8.74
N LYS A 63 1.20 10.88 -9.17
CA LYS A 63 1.35 10.38 -10.53
C LYS A 63 1.42 8.86 -10.56
N TYR A 64 1.01 8.26 -11.68
CA TYR A 64 1.19 6.84 -11.90
C TYR A 64 2.69 6.46 -12.02
N VAL A 65 2.99 5.19 -11.80
CA VAL A 65 4.36 4.65 -11.84
C VAL A 65 5.02 4.86 -13.21
N HIS A 66 4.28 4.61 -14.30
CA HIS A 66 4.79 4.85 -15.66
C HIS A 66 5.09 6.32 -15.97
N GLN A 67 4.48 7.25 -15.23
CA GLN A 67 4.74 8.69 -15.37
C GLN A 67 5.98 9.14 -14.58
N THR A 68 6.31 8.43 -13.49
CA THR A 68 7.44 8.77 -12.62
C THR A 68 8.71 7.98 -12.94
N GLY A 69 8.57 6.76 -13.48
CA GLY A 69 9.67 5.84 -13.71
C GLY A 69 10.18 5.11 -12.46
N ASN A 70 9.46 5.20 -11.34
CA ASN A 70 9.76 4.45 -10.13
C ASN A 70 9.17 3.02 -10.23
N TRP A 71 9.73 2.20 -11.13
CA TRP A 71 9.14 0.95 -11.62
C TRP A 71 9.00 -0.16 -10.58
N ASP A 72 9.95 -0.25 -9.66
CA ASP A 72 10.04 -1.32 -8.66
C ASP A 72 10.82 -0.88 -7.40
N ASN A 73 11.03 -1.82 -6.47
CA ASN A 73 11.70 -1.55 -5.20
C ASN A 73 13.21 -1.21 -5.32
N ALA A 74 13.79 -1.24 -6.52
CA ALA A 74 15.14 -0.77 -6.80
C ALA A 74 15.19 0.66 -7.36
N MET A 75 14.04 1.31 -7.56
CA MET A 75 13.93 2.64 -8.16
C MET A 75 13.14 3.60 -7.26
N PRO A 76 13.68 3.98 -6.09
CA PRO A 76 12.98 4.82 -5.11
C PRO A 76 12.83 6.26 -5.58
N PHE A 77 11.87 6.97 -4.99
CA PHE A 77 11.76 8.43 -5.09
C PHE A 77 13.00 9.08 -4.47
N ASP A 78 13.53 10.09 -5.14
CA ASP A 78 14.81 10.74 -4.78
C ASP A 78 14.68 12.26 -4.57
N GLY A 79 13.46 12.77 -4.44
CA GLY A 79 13.18 14.19 -4.26
C GLY A 79 13.24 15.04 -5.54
N SER A 80 13.67 14.49 -6.69
CA SER A 80 13.83 15.27 -7.94
C SER A 80 12.51 15.65 -8.59
N GLN A 81 11.42 14.97 -8.26
CA GLN A 81 10.09 15.25 -8.78
C GLN A 81 9.25 16.03 -7.74
N PRO A 82 8.41 16.97 -8.19
CA PRO A 82 7.46 17.66 -7.30
C PRO A 82 6.55 16.66 -6.57
N SER A 83 6.32 16.92 -5.29
CA SER A 83 5.47 16.12 -4.42
C SER A 83 4.51 17.00 -3.63
N TRP A 84 3.44 16.42 -3.05
CA TRP A 84 2.52 17.20 -2.20
C TRP A 84 3.24 17.80 -0.99
N HIS A 85 4.22 17.08 -0.44
CA HIS A 85 4.98 17.56 0.72
C HIS A 85 5.93 18.71 0.36
N SER A 86 6.68 18.64 -0.74
CA SER A 86 7.53 19.74 -1.20
C SER A 86 6.70 20.98 -1.55
N LEU A 87 5.56 20.78 -2.23
CA LEU A 87 4.66 21.88 -2.62
C LEU A 87 4.12 22.62 -1.38
N LEU A 88 3.63 21.90 -0.37
CA LEU A 88 3.09 22.53 0.83
C LEU A 88 4.17 23.18 1.69
N ARG A 89 5.35 22.53 1.85
CA ARG A 89 6.51 23.11 2.53
C ARG A 89 6.92 24.45 1.87
N ASP A 90 7.06 24.44 0.56
CA ASP A 90 7.49 25.62 -0.20
C ASP A 90 6.45 26.75 -0.16
N ARG A 91 5.20 26.43 0.13
CA ARG A 91 4.12 27.40 0.42
C ARG A 91 4.06 27.81 1.89
N GLY A 92 4.97 27.34 2.74
CA GLY A 92 5.13 27.75 4.13
C GLY A 92 4.30 26.97 5.14
N HIS A 93 3.79 25.79 4.77
CA HIS A 93 3.19 24.86 5.72
C HIS A 93 4.26 24.08 6.47
N CYS A 94 3.98 23.73 7.72
CA CYS A 94 4.77 22.75 8.46
C CYS A 94 4.36 21.35 8.01
N VAL A 95 5.24 20.65 7.29
CA VAL A 95 5.00 19.31 6.75
C VAL A 95 6.01 18.36 7.35
N VAL A 96 5.58 17.42 8.19
CA VAL A 96 6.46 16.54 8.96
C VAL A 96 6.19 15.10 8.64
N SER A 97 7.25 14.30 8.49
CA SER A 97 7.17 12.85 8.39
C SER A 97 7.77 12.16 9.61
N ILE A 98 7.13 11.09 10.08
CA ILE A 98 7.62 10.22 11.15
C ILE A 98 7.48 8.77 10.69
N GLY A 99 8.59 8.07 10.47
CA GLY A 99 8.58 6.65 10.14
C GLY A 99 8.93 6.31 8.70
N LYS A 100 8.34 5.24 8.17
CA LYS A 100 8.73 4.64 6.89
C LYS A 100 8.40 5.54 5.69
N LEU A 101 9.43 5.87 4.90
CA LEU A 101 9.28 6.56 3.62
C LEU A 101 9.55 5.64 2.42
N HIS A 102 10.56 4.76 2.48
CA HIS A 102 11.06 3.97 1.37
C HIS A 102 11.49 4.82 0.17
N PHE A 103 11.93 6.03 0.43
CA PHE A 103 12.60 6.91 -0.51
C PHE A 103 14.09 6.53 -0.61
N ARG A 104 14.86 7.20 -1.45
CA ARG A 104 16.25 6.85 -1.70
C ARG A 104 17.13 7.04 -0.45
N SER A 105 17.09 8.21 0.16
CA SER A 105 17.99 8.57 1.27
C SER A 105 17.45 9.74 2.08
N SER A 106 17.81 9.84 3.34
CA SER A 106 17.61 11.04 4.18
C SER A 106 18.55 12.20 3.82
N GLU A 107 19.53 11.98 2.94
CA GLU A 107 20.41 13.03 2.42
C GLU A 107 19.77 13.80 1.24
N ASP A 108 18.71 13.25 0.65
CA ASP A 108 17.96 13.90 -0.42
C ASP A 108 16.99 14.93 0.17
N ASP A 109 16.63 15.95 -0.62
CA ASP A 109 15.51 16.82 -0.27
C ASP A 109 14.19 16.09 -0.53
N ASN A 110 13.73 15.35 0.49
CA ASN A 110 12.48 14.62 0.43
C ASN A 110 11.24 15.52 0.52
N GLY A 111 11.40 16.83 0.62
CA GLY A 111 10.31 17.81 0.59
C GLY A 111 9.58 18.04 1.91
N PHE A 112 9.97 17.41 3.01
CA PHE A 112 9.42 17.66 4.34
C PHE A 112 10.11 18.85 5.02
N SER A 113 9.41 19.51 5.95
CA SER A 113 10.01 20.49 6.86
C SER A 113 10.90 19.81 7.90
N GLU A 114 10.46 18.65 8.38
CA GLU A 114 11.17 17.79 9.33
C GLU A 114 10.92 16.32 8.96
N GLU A 115 11.96 15.50 9.07
CA GLU A 115 11.90 14.05 8.87
C GLU A 115 12.44 13.35 10.12
N HIS A 116 11.60 12.54 10.77
CA HIS A 116 11.96 11.83 11.99
C HIS A 116 12.05 10.34 11.74
N ILE A 117 13.21 9.76 12.09
CA ILE A 117 13.48 8.31 11.98
C ILE A 117 13.04 7.69 10.65
N GLY A 118 13.24 8.40 9.52
CA GLY A 118 12.85 7.94 8.20
C GLY A 118 13.49 6.58 7.85
N MET A 119 12.67 5.59 7.45
CA MET A 119 13.16 4.32 6.91
C MET A 119 13.19 4.42 5.39
N HIS A 120 14.38 4.44 4.83
CA HIS A 120 14.66 4.51 3.40
C HIS A 120 15.04 3.14 2.84
N VAL A 121 15.18 3.04 1.50
CA VAL A 121 15.71 1.83 0.88
C VAL A 121 17.17 1.63 1.27
N ILE A 122 17.60 0.36 1.37
CA ILE A 122 18.95 0.04 1.78
C ILE A 122 19.96 0.50 0.73
N ASP A 123 21.04 1.16 1.18
CA ASP A 123 22.14 1.70 0.37
C ASP A 123 21.69 2.65 -0.76
N GLY A 124 20.47 3.19 -0.71
CA GLY A 124 19.88 4.02 -1.76
C GLY A 124 19.53 3.28 -3.07
N VAL A 125 19.62 1.96 -3.09
CA VAL A 125 19.39 1.12 -4.29
C VAL A 125 18.35 0.02 -4.09
N GLY A 126 17.93 -0.26 -2.88
CA GLY A 126 16.84 -1.18 -2.55
C GLY A 126 17.03 -2.61 -3.08
N ASP A 127 15.96 -3.17 -3.63
CA ASP A 127 15.86 -4.57 -4.06
C ASP A 127 16.33 -4.79 -5.51
N LEU A 128 17.65 -4.93 -5.70
CA LEU A 128 18.22 -5.16 -7.04
C LEU A 128 17.84 -6.51 -7.64
N LEU A 129 17.55 -7.54 -6.84
CA LEU A 129 17.11 -8.83 -7.37
C LEU A 129 15.77 -8.75 -8.10
N GLY A 130 14.91 -7.80 -7.70
CA GLY A 130 13.64 -7.52 -8.35
C GLY A 130 13.75 -7.07 -9.80
N LEU A 131 14.94 -6.61 -10.23
CA LEU A 131 15.22 -6.23 -11.63
C LEU A 131 15.29 -7.42 -12.57
N ILE A 132 15.52 -8.66 -12.05
CA ILE A 132 15.64 -9.88 -12.84
C ILE A 132 14.23 -10.42 -13.10
N ARG A 133 13.71 -10.22 -14.33
CA ARG A 133 12.34 -10.50 -14.72
C ARG A 133 12.23 -11.44 -15.94
N ASP A 134 13.20 -12.33 -16.10
CA ASP A 134 13.23 -13.32 -17.17
C ASP A 134 13.23 -14.76 -16.59
N ASP A 135 13.56 -15.73 -17.41
CA ASP A 135 13.62 -17.13 -16.97
C ASP A 135 14.72 -17.40 -15.93
N ALA A 136 15.61 -16.44 -15.69
CA ALA A 136 16.67 -16.52 -14.67
C ALA A 136 16.25 -15.91 -13.30
N MET A 137 14.97 -15.59 -13.11
CA MET A 137 14.47 -15.05 -11.82
C MET A 137 14.93 -15.94 -10.65
N PRO A 138 15.64 -15.38 -9.66
CA PRO A 138 16.08 -16.14 -8.50
C PRO A 138 14.89 -16.43 -7.57
N LYS A 139 14.98 -17.49 -6.78
CA LYS A 139 14.08 -17.71 -5.66
C LYS A 139 14.29 -16.61 -4.60
N ARG A 140 13.20 -16.16 -4.00
CA ARG A 140 13.19 -15.04 -3.07
C ARG A 140 13.15 -15.51 -1.61
N ALA A 141 13.97 -14.88 -0.75
CA ALA A 141 14.03 -15.16 0.68
C ALA A 141 12.78 -14.70 1.46
N GLY A 142 11.95 -13.81 0.87
CA GLY A 142 10.77 -13.27 1.53
C GLY A 142 9.80 -14.32 2.04
N ALA A 143 9.50 -15.35 1.24
CA ALA A 143 8.60 -16.43 1.64
C ALA A 143 9.13 -17.26 2.83
N TYR A 144 10.44 -17.56 2.83
CA TYR A 144 11.09 -18.21 3.96
C TYR A 144 10.94 -17.36 5.24
N LYS A 145 11.24 -16.06 5.16
CA LYS A 145 11.13 -15.15 6.31
C LYS A 145 9.69 -15.02 6.81
N MET A 146 8.70 -14.99 5.92
CA MET A 146 7.27 -15.01 6.29
C MET A 146 6.90 -16.27 7.09
N ALA A 147 7.26 -17.45 6.61
CA ALA A 147 6.88 -18.71 7.24
C ALA A 147 7.66 -18.98 8.55
N LYS A 148 8.99 -18.80 8.54
CA LYS A 148 9.87 -19.18 9.66
C LYS A 148 9.86 -18.18 10.81
N LEU A 149 9.63 -16.90 10.54
CA LEU A 149 9.57 -15.87 11.58
C LEU A 149 8.13 -15.62 12.07
N ALA A 150 7.14 -16.35 11.54
CA ALA A 150 5.76 -16.25 12.01
C ALA A 150 5.61 -16.84 13.41
N GLY A 151 5.12 -16.04 14.34
CA GLY A 151 4.92 -16.49 15.73
C GLY A 151 4.79 -15.35 16.73
N PRO A 152 4.67 -15.69 18.02
CA PRO A 152 4.64 -14.68 19.08
C PRO A 152 6.03 -14.12 19.35
N GLY A 153 6.14 -12.81 19.58
CA GLY A 153 7.40 -12.15 19.91
C GLY A 153 7.42 -10.68 19.54
N GLU A 154 8.60 -10.09 19.65
CA GLU A 154 8.88 -8.73 19.18
C GLU A 154 9.78 -8.80 17.95
N SER A 155 9.51 -7.97 16.97
CA SER A 155 10.33 -7.80 15.78
C SER A 155 10.95 -6.39 15.75
N MET A 156 11.90 -6.19 14.82
CA MET A 156 12.41 -4.83 14.59
C MET A 156 11.29 -3.87 14.15
N TYR A 157 10.26 -4.35 13.47
CA TYR A 157 9.14 -3.54 13.02
C TYR A 157 8.18 -3.18 14.14
N THR A 158 7.87 -4.11 15.06
CA THR A 158 7.05 -3.77 16.23
C THR A 158 7.77 -2.78 17.15
N THR A 159 9.09 -2.91 17.32
CA THR A 159 9.91 -1.95 18.08
C THR A 159 9.92 -0.58 17.40
N TYR A 160 10.10 -0.54 16.10
CA TYR A 160 10.13 0.70 15.32
C TYR A 160 8.75 1.41 15.30
N ASP A 161 7.66 0.67 15.15
CA ASP A 161 6.30 1.24 15.18
C ASP A 161 5.96 1.82 16.56
N ARG A 162 6.49 1.25 17.66
CA ARG A 162 6.37 1.85 19.00
C ARG A 162 7.14 3.20 19.09
N ASP A 163 8.34 3.30 18.51
CA ASP A 163 9.10 4.56 18.47
C ASP A 163 8.40 5.60 17.60
N ILE A 164 7.92 5.22 16.41
CA ILE A 164 7.11 6.09 15.55
C ILE A 164 5.91 6.64 16.33
N THR A 165 5.16 5.75 16.99
CA THR A 165 3.96 6.09 17.77
C THR A 165 4.30 7.07 18.90
N ALA A 166 5.35 6.81 19.67
CA ALA A 166 5.78 7.69 20.76
C ALA A 166 6.18 9.08 20.26
N ARG A 167 6.93 9.17 19.15
CA ARG A 167 7.32 10.45 18.55
C ARG A 167 6.12 11.21 18.01
N ALA A 168 5.20 10.53 17.34
CA ALA A 168 3.95 11.15 16.85
C ALA A 168 3.13 11.75 18.02
N GLN A 169 3.00 11.02 19.13
CA GLN A 169 2.31 11.52 20.32
C GLN A 169 3.00 12.75 20.92
N VAL A 170 4.33 12.76 21.01
CA VAL A 170 5.10 13.91 21.51
C VAL A 170 4.89 15.10 20.59
N TRP A 171 5.06 14.91 19.26
CA TRP A 171 4.92 15.96 18.29
C TRP A 171 3.51 16.60 18.33
N LEU A 172 2.45 15.79 18.40
CA LEU A 172 1.06 16.26 18.47
C LEU A 172 0.81 17.08 19.75
N ARG A 173 1.31 16.64 20.91
CA ARG A 173 1.18 17.40 22.17
C ARG A 173 1.92 18.73 22.13
N GLU A 174 3.06 18.81 21.44
CA GLU A 174 3.77 20.08 21.25
C GLU A 174 2.99 21.07 20.37
N GLN A 175 2.18 20.59 19.41
CA GLN A 175 1.36 21.46 18.57
C GLN A 175 0.26 22.18 19.36
N ALA A 176 -0.24 21.63 20.47
CA ALA A 176 -1.21 22.30 21.36
C ALA A 176 -0.74 23.68 21.85
N THR A 177 0.57 23.90 21.93
CA THR A 177 1.18 25.14 22.42
C THR A 177 1.72 26.05 21.31
N ARG A 178 1.73 25.57 20.06
CA ARG A 178 2.23 26.32 18.89
C ARG A 178 1.09 27.09 18.22
N SER A 179 1.28 28.39 18.03
CA SER A 179 0.43 29.17 17.13
C SER A 179 1.01 29.07 15.73
N ALA A 180 0.24 28.55 14.79
CA ALA A 180 0.63 28.48 13.38
C ALA A 180 -0.34 29.30 12.54
N ASP A 181 0.20 30.10 11.61
CA ASP A 181 -0.61 30.90 10.67
C ASP A 181 -1.24 30.03 9.58
N LYS A 182 -0.69 28.84 9.34
CA LYS A 182 -1.15 27.88 8.33
C LYS A 182 -1.35 26.48 8.93
N PRO A 183 -2.28 25.68 8.37
CA PRO A 183 -2.44 24.29 8.74
C PRO A 183 -1.13 23.50 8.60
N TRP A 184 -0.86 22.59 9.54
CA TRP A 184 0.23 21.63 9.44
C TRP A 184 -0.27 20.32 8.82
N VAL A 185 0.68 19.55 8.23
CA VAL A 185 0.44 18.18 7.78
C VAL A 185 1.46 17.25 8.45
N LEU A 186 0.96 16.26 9.20
CA LEU A 186 1.76 15.21 9.81
C LEU A 186 1.52 13.89 9.10
N PHE A 187 2.58 13.33 8.50
CA PHE A 187 2.59 12.01 7.90
C PHE A 187 3.24 11.00 8.84
N VAL A 188 2.45 10.15 9.47
CA VAL A 188 2.90 9.05 10.33
C VAL A 188 2.82 7.76 9.53
N SER A 189 3.96 7.12 9.29
CA SER A 189 4.05 5.94 8.45
C SER A 189 4.58 4.74 9.23
N LEU A 190 3.65 3.85 9.62
CA LEU A 190 3.91 2.62 10.34
C LEU A 190 4.30 1.48 9.37
N VAL A 191 4.98 0.45 9.87
CA VAL A 191 5.42 -0.69 9.06
C VAL A 191 4.49 -1.89 9.21
N CYS A 192 3.96 -2.14 10.39
CA CYS A 192 3.01 -3.24 10.57
C CYS A 192 1.73 -3.01 9.73
N PRO A 193 1.14 -4.11 9.20
CA PRO A 193 1.40 -5.53 9.43
C PRO A 193 2.40 -6.20 8.49
N HIS A 194 3.26 -5.47 7.76
CA HIS A 194 4.30 -6.05 6.89
C HIS A 194 5.12 -7.13 7.61
N PHE A 195 5.42 -8.23 6.92
CA PHE A 195 6.27 -9.28 7.50
C PHE A 195 7.67 -8.74 7.92
N PRO A 196 8.34 -9.35 8.92
CA PRO A 196 8.11 -10.69 9.49
C PRO A 196 6.83 -10.77 10.32
N LEU A 197 6.12 -11.90 10.18
CA LEU A 197 4.81 -12.12 10.81
C LEU A 197 4.96 -12.48 12.32
N THR A 198 5.82 -11.72 12.99
CA THR A 198 6.07 -11.84 14.43
C THR A 198 5.28 -10.77 15.15
N ALA A 199 4.24 -11.16 15.89
CA ALA A 199 3.37 -10.24 16.62
C ALA A 199 3.58 -10.35 18.14
N PRO A 200 3.42 -9.24 18.89
CA PRO A 200 3.45 -9.29 20.36
C PRO A 200 2.52 -10.38 20.89
N PRO A 201 2.93 -11.16 21.93
CA PRO A 201 2.22 -12.35 22.34
C PRO A 201 0.73 -12.13 22.64
N GLU A 202 0.36 -11.01 23.26
CA GLU A 202 -1.02 -10.65 23.58
C GLU A 202 -1.91 -10.47 22.35
N HIS A 203 -1.32 -10.03 21.23
CA HIS A 203 -2.01 -9.91 19.95
C HIS A 203 -1.97 -11.22 19.17
N TYR A 204 -0.84 -11.96 19.19
CA TYR A 204 -0.68 -13.23 18.48
C TYR A 204 -1.65 -14.30 19.00
N TYR A 205 -1.67 -14.56 20.31
CA TYR A 205 -2.47 -15.62 20.91
C TYR A 205 -3.97 -15.32 20.87
N ARG A 206 -4.37 -14.06 20.68
CA ARG A 206 -5.77 -13.71 20.39
C ARG A 206 -6.32 -14.48 19.19
N TYR A 207 -5.48 -14.81 18.21
CA TYR A 207 -5.87 -15.48 16.97
C TYR A 207 -5.37 -16.91 16.89
N TYR A 208 -4.14 -17.18 17.33
CA TYR A 208 -3.59 -18.53 17.25
C TYR A 208 -4.40 -19.57 18.05
N ASP A 209 -5.00 -19.16 19.15
CA ASP A 209 -5.84 -20.02 19.98
C ASP A 209 -7.27 -20.24 19.42
N GLN A 210 -7.60 -19.58 18.28
CA GLN A 210 -8.87 -19.74 17.60
C GLN A 210 -8.79 -20.79 16.49
N ASP A 211 -9.96 -21.28 16.07
CA ASP A 211 -10.11 -22.12 14.87
C ASP A 211 -10.22 -21.20 13.64
N LEU A 212 -9.06 -20.76 13.12
CA LEU A 212 -8.99 -19.87 11.96
C LEU A 212 -9.37 -20.64 10.68
N PRO A 213 -10.21 -20.06 9.81
CA PRO A 213 -10.48 -20.65 8.50
C PRO A 213 -9.20 -20.64 7.65
N TYR A 214 -9.07 -21.63 6.76
CA TYR A 214 -8.02 -21.57 5.74
C TYR A 214 -8.18 -20.33 4.86
N PRO A 215 -7.05 -19.79 4.34
CA PRO A 215 -7.11 -18.73 3.36
C PRO A 215 -7.97 -19.12 2.14
N LEU A 216 -8.59 -18.13 1.52
CA LEU A 216 -9.46 -18.33 0.35
C LEU A 216 -8.76 -19.19 -0.72
N LEU A 217 -9.44 -20.27 -1.17
CA LEU A 217 -8.95 -21.20 -2.20
C LEU A 217 -7.55 -21.80 -1.92
N TYR A 218 -7.10 -21.84 -0.66
CA TYR A 218 -5.78 -22.38 -0.32
C TYR A 218 -5.64 -23.88 -0.65
N GLU A 219 -6.68 -24.67 -0.38
CA GLU A 219 -6.68 -26.11 -0.69
C GLU A 219 -6.75 -26.39 -2.20
N GLN A 220 -7.28 -25.45 -2.98
CA GLN A 220 -7.40 -25.51 -4.45
C GLN A 220 -6.28 -24.75 -5.17
N LYS A 221 -5.27 -24.27 -4.45
CA LYS A 221 -4.23 -23.37 -4.96
C LYS A 221 -3.56 -23.83 -6.26
N ASP A 222 -3.40 -25.14 -6.47
CA ASP A 222 -2.78 -25.70 -7.66
C ASP A 222 -3.68 -25.69 -8.91
N SER A 223 -4.99 -25.58 -8.73
CA SER A 223 -5.99 -25.60 -9.82
C SER A 223 -6.56 -24.24 -10.19
N VAL A 224 -6.37 -23.21 -9.34
CA VAL A 224 -6.98 -21.88 -9.53
C VAL A 224 -5.99 -20.82 -9.99
N GLN A 225 -4.72 -21.16 -10.21
CA GLN A 225 -3.70 -20.20 -10.60
C GLN A 225 -3.89 -19.70 -12.03
N HIS A 226 -3.82 -18.38 -12.19
CA HIS A 226 -3.55 -17.79 -13.49
C HIS A 226 -2.07 -17.98 -13.85
N PRO A 227 -1.69 -18.24 -15.12
CA PRO A 227 -0.28 -18.46 -15.50
C PRO A 227 0.67 -17.35 -15.04
N TYR A 228 0.23 -16.10 -15.00
CA TYR A 228 1.02 -14.98 -14.49
C TYR A 228 1.29 -15.11 -12.97
N THR A 229 0.27 -15.42 -12.17
CA THR A 229 0.42 -15.60 -10.72
C THR A 229 1.14 -16.91 -10.37
N GLU A 230 1.09 -17.91 -11.24
CA GLU A 230 1.86 -19.14 -11.14
C GLU A 230 3.38 -18.86 -11.23
N ASP A 231 3.82 -18.00 -12.18
CA ASP A 231 5.22 -17.58 -12.31
C ASP A 231 5.67 -16.81 -11.04
N TYR A 232 4.82 -15.92 -10.52
CA TYR A 232 5.05 -15.22 -9.26
C TYR A 232 5.21 -16.18 -8.08
N ARG A 233 4.27 -17.12 -7.91
CA ARG A 233 4.28 -18.13 -6.85
C ARG A 233 5.55 -18.98 -6.87
N LYS A 234 6.02 -19.37 -8.07
CA LYS A 234 7.27 -20.12 -8.26
C LYS A 234 8.50 -19.31 -7.89
N SER A 235 8.54 -18.02 -8.22
CA SER A 235 9.64 -17.12 -7.86
C SER A 235 9.81 -17.01 -6.35
N PHE A 236 8.72 -16.92 -5.59
CA PHE A 236 8.75 -16.86 -4.13
C PHE A 236 8.81 -18.23 -3.44
N ALA A 237 8.54 -19.32 -4.19
CA ALA A 237 8.58 -20.70 -3.69
C ALA A 237 7.76 -20.92 -2.40
N TYR A 238 6.58 -20.31 -2.30
CA TYR A 238 5.75 -20.37 -1.07
C TYR A 238 5.51 -21.78 -0.56
N ASP A 239 5.26 -22.76 -1.46
CA ASP A 239 5.01 -24.15 -1.08
C ASP A 239 6.20 -24.83 -0.42
N GLU A 240 7.43 -24.35 -0.63
CA GLU A 240 8.64 -24.90 0.02
C GLU A 240 8.76 -24.46 1.47
N HIS A 241 7.99 -23.45 1.90
CA HIS A 241 8.10 -22.82 3.22
C HIS A 241 6.82 -22.95 4.05
N PHE A 242 5.65 -23.01 3.41
CA PHE A 242 4.36 -23.27 4.01
C PHE A 242 3.99 -24.76 3.83
N GLU A 243 4.85 -25.62 4.37
CA GLU A 243 4.78 -27.09 4.18
C GLU A 243 3.58 -27.75 4.82
N ASP A 244 3.06 -27.16 5.90
CA ASP A 244 1.94 -27.70 6.68
C ASP A 244 0.93 -26.60 7.08
N LEU A 245 -0.22 -27.06 7.54
CA LEU A 245 -1.32 -26.18 7.95
C LEU A 245 -1.02 -25.39 9.23
N ASP A 246 -0.09 -25.89 10.06
CA ASP A 246 0.34 -25.15 11.25
C ASP A 246 1.20 -23.94 10.86
N ALA A 247 2.07 -24.05 9.85
CA ALA A 247 2.81 -22.93 9.29
C ALA A 247 1.87 -21.83 8.72
N VAL A 248 0.81 -22.25 8.03
CA VAL A 248 -0.24 -21.34 7.54
C VAL A 248 -0.95 -20.65 8.68
N LYS A 249 -1.39 -21.39 9.68
CA LYS A 249 -2.07 -20.87 10.88
C LYS A 249 -1.18 -19.89 11.65
N ARG A 250 0.10 -20.22 11.85
CA ARG A 250 1.07 -19.32 12.50
C ARG A 250 1.19 -17.99 11.73
N ALA A 251 1.29 -18.06 10.42
CA ALA A 251 1.39 -16.87 9.58
C ALA A 251 0.12 -16.01 9.63
N GLN A 252 -1.07 -16.62 9.51
CA GLN A 252 -2.34 -15.91 9.67
C GLN A 252 -2.46 -15.25 11.04
N ALA A 253 -2.18 -15.99 12.12
CA ALA A 253 -2.24 -15.46 13.48
C ALA A 253 -1.23 -14.32 13.71
N GLY A 254 -0.04 -14.44 13.12
CA GLY A 254 0.96 -13.37 13.12
C GLY A 254 0.47 -12.11 12.42
N TYR A 255 -0.10 -12.24 11.22
CA TYR A 255 -0.63 -11.12 10.46
C TYR A 255 -1.81 -10.44 11.18
N TYR A 256 -2.81 -11.20 11.63
CA TYR A 256 -3.94 -10.66 12.39
C TYR A 256 -3.49 -10.01 13.71
N GLY A 257 -2.50 -10.61 14.36
CA GLY A 257 -1.88 -10.04 15.56
C GLY A 257 -1.21 -8.69 15.27
N LEU A 258 -0.48 -8.58 14.15
CA LEU A 258 0.13 -7.33 13.71
C LEU A 258 -0.92 -6.27 13.31
N CYS A 259 -2.06 -6.66 12.72
CA CYS A 259 -3.17 -5.74 12.46
C CYS A 259 -3.76 -5.18 13.78
N SER A 260 -3.94 -6.00 14.81
CA SER A 260 -4.41 -5.51 16.12
C SER A 260 -3.36 -4.67 16.85
N PHE A 261 -2.08 -4.98 16.72
CA PHE A 261 -0.99 -4.15 17.23
C PHE A 261 -0.92 -2.79 16.52
N LEU A 262 -1.09 -2.79 15.20
CA LEU A 262 -1.22 -1.57 14.40
C LEU A 262 -2.39 -0.71 14.87
N ASP A 263 -3.57 -1.31 15.06
CA ASP A 263 -4.76 -0.63 15.55
C ASP A 263 -4.54 0.03 16.91
N GLU A 264 -3.84 -0.63 17.82
CA GLU A 264 -3.45 -0.07 19.12
C GLU A 264 -2.57 1.18 18.94
N ASN A 265 -1.59 1.15 18.05
CA ASN A 265 -0.74 2.30 17.75
C ASN A 265 -1.52 3.45 17.10
N VAL A 266 -2.43 3.15 16.18
CA VAL A 266 -3.37 4.14 15.61
C VAL A 266 -4.19 4.80 16.73
N GLY A 267 -4.72 4.00 17.66
CA GLY A 267 -5.47 4.50 18.82
C GLY A 267 -4.66 5.46 19.69
N LYS A 268 -3.39 5.14 19.96
CA LYS A 268 -2.48 6.01 20.73
C LYS A 268 -2.19 7.33 20.03
N ILE A 269 -1.95 7.29 18.70
CA ILE A 269 -1.69 8.50 17.90
C ILE A 269 -2.93 9.39 17.85
N VAL A 270 -4.09 8.82 17.55
CA VAL A 270 -5.36 9.55 17.47
C VAL A 270 -5.79 10.06 18.85
N GLY A 271 -5.53 9.28 19.91
CA GLY A 271 -5.77 9.72 21.30
C GLY A 271 -4.98 10.98 21.66
N ALA A 272 -3.75 11.11 21.15
CA ALA A 272 -2.92 12.30 21.38
C ALA A 272 -3.50 13.59 20.76
N LEU A 273 -4.35 13.52 19.72
CA LEU A 273 -5.11 14.67 19.22
C LEU A 273 -6.11 15.15 20.25
N GLY A 274 -6.81 14.21 20.90
CA GLY A 274 -7.76 14.55 21.99
C GLY A 274 -7.06 15.16 23.19
N ASP A 275 -5.93 14.56 23.64
CA ASP A 275 -5.12 15.07 24.75
C ASP A 275 -4.58 16.50 24.48
N ALA A 276 -4.41 16.85 23.20
CA ALA A 276 -3.89 18.13 22.75
C ALA A 276 -4.98 19.16 22.36
N ASP A 277 -6.27 18.84 22.54
CA ASP A 277 -7.41 19.65 22.09
C ASP A 277 -7.40 20.00 20.59
N LEU A 278 -6.83 19.08 19.75
CA LEU A 278 -6.67 19.28 18.30
C LEU A 278 -7.73 18.55 17.46
N THR A 279 -8.62 17.76 18.07
CA THR A 279 -9.61 16.93 17.35
C THR A 279 -10.50 17.73 16.42
N ASP A 280 -11.00 18.88 16.87
CA ASP A 280 -11.95 19.71 16.12
C ASP A 280 -11.29 20.54 15.00
N THR A 281 -9.96 20.57 14.95
CA THR A 281 -9.17 21.33 13.97
C THR A 281 -8.34 20.44 13.04
N THR A 282 -8.42 19.12 13.19
CA THR A 282 -7.58 18.17 12.46
C THR A 282 -8.42 17.11 11.75
N ARG A 283 -8.21 16.95 10.44
CA ARG A 283 -8.67 15.77 9.69
C ARG A 283 -7.68 14.64 9.84
N VAL A 284 -8.19 13.43 9.87
CA VAL A 284 -7.39 12.20 9.97
C VAL A 284 -7.68 11.34 8.76
N VAL A 285 -6.63 10.91 8.07
CA VAL A 285 -6.66 9.89 7.03
C VAL A 285 -5.96 8.65 7.57
N TYR A 286 -6.61 7.49 7.50
CA TYR A 286 -5.99 6.19 7.69
C TYR A 286 -5.99 5.42 6.37
N THR A 287 -4.85 4.88 5.96
CA THR A 287 -4.70 4.07 4.74
C THR A 287 -3.50 3.12 4.84
N SER A 288 -3.27 2.34 3.78
CA SER A 288 -2.07 1.52 3.55
C SER A 288 -1.47 1.81 2.17
N ASP A 289 -0.20 1.53 1.97
CA ASP A 289 0.42 1.67 0.65
C ASP A 289 0.01 0.56 -0.33
N HIS A 290 -0.29 -0.65 0.15
CA HIS A 290 -0.91 -1.77 -0.57
C HIS A 290 -1.48 -2.79 0.45
N GLY A 291 -2.12 -3.86 -0.04
CA GLY A 291 -2.61 -4.95 0.80
C GLY A 291 -1.66 -6.16 0.87
N ASP A 292 -2.19 -7.30 1.33
CA ASP A 292 -1.51 -8.60 1.44
C ASP A 292 -2.45 -9.72 1.02
N ASN A 293 -1.97 -10.67 0.21
CA ASN A 293 -2.74 -11.84 -0.24
C ASN A 293 -3.09 -12.80 0.90
N LEU A 294 -2.35 -12.80 2.00
CA LEU A 294 -2.60 -13.54 3.24
C LEU A 294 -2.92 -15.03 3.02
N GLY A 295 -2.20 -15.67 2.12
CA GLY A 295 -2.38 -17.08 1.79
C GLY A 295 -3.52 -17.39 0.81
N ALA A 296 -4.33 -16.40 0.43
CA ALA A 296 -5.38 -16.61 -0.58
C ALA A 296 -4.78 -17.19 -1.87
N ARG A 297 -5.37 -18.27 -2.38
CA ARG A 297 -4.86 -19.00 -3.56
C ARG A 297 -3.40 -19.52 -3.41
N GLY A 298 -2.91 -19.66 -2.16
CA GLY A 298 -1.50 -19.99 -1.87
C GLY A 298 -0.53 -18.85 -2.14
N LEU A 299 -1.00 -17.62 -2.30
CA LEU A 299 -0.21 -16.42 -2.48
C LEU A 299 -0.07 -15.67 -1.15
N TRP A 300 1.12 -15.16 -0.85
CA TRP A 300 1.41 -14.36 0.34
C TRP A 300 2.02 -13.04 -0.06
N GLY A 301 1.97 -12.06 0.85
CA GLY A 301 2.46 -10.73 0.57
C GLY A 301 1.66 -10.04 -0.54
N LYS A 302 2.33 -9.32 -1.37
CA LYS A 302 1.82 -8.30 -2.30
C LYS A 302 2.04 -8.67 -3.77
N SER A 303 1.98 -7.67 -4.66
CA SER A 303 2.40 -7.77 -6.07
C SER A 303 1.42 -8.51 -6.99
N THR A 304 0.18 -8.69 -6.56
CA THR A 304 -0.91 -9.19 -7.41
C THR A 304 -1.97 -8.12 -7.62
N MET A 305 -2.83 -8.30 -8.63
CA MET A 305 -3.95 -7.38 -8.89
C MET A 305 -5.26 -7.80 -8.22
N TYR A 306 -5.25 -8.85 -7.39
CA TYR A 306 -6.40 -9.19 -6.54
C TYR A 306 -6.64 -8.12 -5.49
N ASP A 307 -7.90 -7.92 -5.09
CA ASP A 307 -8.28 -6.91 -4.09
C ASP A 307 -7.56 -7.10 -2.75
N ASP A 308 -7.14 -8.32 -2.42
CA ASP A 308 -6.33 -8.62 -1.24
C ASP A 308 -5.00 -7.84 -1.23
N SER A 309 -4.37 -7.65 -2.40
CA SER A 309 -3.07 -6.99 -2.57
C SER A 309 -3.16 -5.58 -3.17
N ALA A 310 -3.99 -5.37 -4.19
CA ALA A 310 -4.15 -4.07 -4.86
C ALA A 310 -5.11 -3.13 -4.12
N GLY A 311 -6.03 -3.68 -3.32
CA GLY A 311 -6.91 -2.91 -2.46
C GLY A 311 -6.19 -2.38 -1.23
N VAL A 312 -6.68 -1.26 -0.69
CA VAL A 312 -6.18 -0.66 0.55
C VAL A 312 -7.34 -0.22 1.45
N PRO A 313 -7.20 -0.23 2.78
CA PRO A 313 -8.13 0.48 3.64
C PRO A 313 -8.02 1.98 3.37
N LEU A 314 -9.14 2.68 3.35
CA LEU A 314 -9.14 4.15 3.33
C LEU A 314 -10.30 4.67 4.18
N VAL A 315 -9.94 5.42 5.21
CA VAL A 315 -10.87 6.08 6.12
C VAL A 315 -10.47 7.54 6.26
N VAL A 316 -11.43 8.45 6.13
CA VAL A 316 -11.24 9.90 6.35
C VAL A 316 -12.20 10.35 7.43
N SER A 317 -11.70 11.04 8.46
CA SER A 317 -12.54 11.57 9.55
C SER A 317 -12.11 12.98 9.97
N GLY A 318 -12.94 13.70 10.72
CA GLY A 318 -12.63 15.02 11.25
C GLY A 318 -13.58 16.12 10.75
N PRO A 319 -13.23 17.40 10.95
CA PRO A 319 -14.12 18.53 10.67
C PRO A 319 -14.55 18.57 9.19
N GLY A 320 -15.87 18.67 8.99
CA GLY A 320 -16.48 18.74 7.66
C GLY A 320 -16.54 17.40 6.89
N ILE A 321 -16.16 16.28 7.51
CA ILE A 321 -16.26 14.94 6.92
C ILE A 321 -17.57 14.26 7.38
N PRO A 322 -18.40 13.70 6.47
CA PRO A 322 -19.61 12.98 6.84
C PRO A 322 -19.30 11.78 7.75
N ALA A 323 -19.97 11.70 8.91
CA ALA A 323 -19.80 10.59 9.84
C ALA A 323 -20.65 9.37 9.46
N GLY A 324 -20.12 8.16 9.70
CA GLY A 324 -20.81 6.89 9.46
C GLY A 324 -21.11 6.60 7.99
N ARG A 325 -20.43 7.31 7.06
CA ARG A 325 -20.63 7.11 5.62
C ARG A 325 -19.76 5.96 5.10
N VAL A 326 -20.37 5.12 4.30
CA VAL A 326 -19.68 4.11 3.48
C VAL A 326 -19.78 4.54 2.02
N GLU A 327 -18.64 4.63 1.35
CA GLU A 327 -18.55 5.09 -0.03
C GLU A 327 -18.06 3.94 -0.91
N ALA A 328 -18.88 3.58 -1.92
CA ALA A 328 -18.59 2.49 -2.84
C ALA A 328 -17.91 2.94 -4.16
N THR A 329 -17.86 4.26 -4.41
CA THR A 329 -17.18 4.81 -5.59
C THR A 329 -15.71 4.39 -5.58
N PRO A 330 -15.19 3.75 -6.64
CA PRO A 330 -13.79 3.38 -6.71
C PRO A 330 -12.87 4.61 -6.61
N VAL A 331 -11.89 4.54 -5.70
CA VAL A 331 -10.89 5.60 -5.48
C VAL A 331 -9.48 5.01 -5.50
N ASN A 332 -8.48 5.89 -5.68
CA ASN A 332 -7.07 5.52 -5.72
C ASN A 332 -6.27 6.34 -4.68
N LEU A 333 -5.15 5.86 -4.21
CA LEU A 333 -4.25 6.64 -3.34
C LEU A 333 -3.80 7.97 -3.97
N LEU A 334 -3.84 8.07 -5.30
CA LEU A 334 -3.54 9.34 -6.00
C LEU A 334 -4.61 10.41 -5.73
N ASP A 335 -5.83 10.03 -5.34
CA ASP A 335 -6.88 10.96 -4.94
C ASP A 335 -6.56 11.67 -3.62
N LEU A 336 -5.63 11.14 -2.83
CA LEU A 336 -5.14 11.78 -1.62
C LEU A 336 -4.29 13.02 -1.93
N TYR A 337 -3.60 13.10 -3.07
CA TYR A 337 -2.81 14.27 -3.44
C TYR A 337 -3.68 15.55 -3.49
N PRO A 338 -4.73 15.64 -4.34
CA PRO A 338 -5.62 16.81 -4.32
C PRO A 338 -6.33 17.01 -2.97
N PHE A 339 -6.67 15.92 -2.26
CA PHE A 339 -7.31 16.02 -0.94
C PHE A 339 -6.38 16.66 0.12
N ILE A 340 -5.10 16.29 0.16
CA ILE A 340 -4.09 16.86 1.06
C ILE A 340 -3.94 18.36 0.77
N ILE A 341 -3.83 18.73 -0.50
CA ILE A 341 -3.70 20.13 -0.95
C ILE A 341 -4.96 20.94 -0.57
N GLU A 342 -6.15 20.35 -0.73
CA GLU A 342 -7.42 20.97 -0.34
C GLU A 342 -7.51 21.16 1.18
N CYS A 343 -7.09 20.17 1.98
CA CYS A 343 -7.06 20.29 3.45
C CYS A 343 -6.16 21.44 3.91
N ALA A 344 -5.06 21.70 3.24
CA ALA A 344 -4.16 22.80 3.53
C ALA A 344 -4.69 24.16 3.05
N GLY A 345 -5.75 24.19 2.23
CA GLY A 345 -6.31 25.41 1.66
C GLY A 345 -5.55 25.95 0.45
N GLU A 346 -4.75 25.08 -0.20
CA GLU A 346 -3.87 25.46 -1.31
C GLU A 346 -4.35 24.89 -2.66
N LEU A 347 -5.60 24.40 -2.76
CA LEU A 347 -6.13 23.80 -3.99
C LEU A 347 -6.46 24.87 -5.03
N ASP A 348 -5.69 24.89 -6.12
CA ASP A 348 -5.91 25.73 -7.31
C ASP A 348 -5.38 25.03 -8.57
N ALA A 349 -5.56 25.66 -9.75
CA ALA A 349 -5.13 25.11 -11.02
C ALA A 349 -3.59 25.03 -11.19
N THR A 350 -2.82 25.64 -10.29
CA THR A 350 -1.34 25.56 -10.28
C THR A 350 -0.82 24.43 -9.41
N THR A 351 -1.63 23.96 -8.45
CA THR A 351 -1.29 22.89 -7.51
C THR A 351 -1.80 21.53 -7.95
N VAL A 352 -2.99 21.50 -8.57
CA VAL A 352 -3.58 20.31 -9.17
C VAL A 352 -4.03 20.65 -10.58
N THR A 353 -3.30 20.16 -11.57
CA THR A 353 -3.60 20.42 -12.99
C THR A 353 -4.84 19.63 -13.45
N PRO A 354 -5.56 20.07 -14.50
CA PRO A 354 -6.75 19.38 -14.98
C PRO A 354 -6.52 17.93 -15.44
N ASP A 355 -5.29 17.58 -15.80
CA ASP A 355 -4.86 16.25 -16.22
C ASP A 355 -4.27 15.41 -15.07
N HIS A 356 -4.39 15.90 -13.82
CA HIS A 356 -3.97 15.13 -12.64
C HIS A 356 -4.81 13.85 -12.51
N PRO A 357 -4.19 12.67 -12.34
CA PRO A 357 -4.92 11.40 -12.32
C PRO A 357 -5.84 11.22 -11.09
N GLY A 358 -5.52 11.88 -9.98
CA GLY A 358 -6.34 11.85 -8.77
C GLY A 358 -7.59 12.74 -8.89
N GLY A 359 -8.72 12.23 -8.39
CA GLY A 359 -10.00 12.94 -8.32
C GLY A 359 -10.25 13.57 -6.94
N SER A 360 -11.37 14.30 -6.84
CA SER A 360 -11.75 14.95 -5.58
C SER A 360 -12.47 14.00 -4.63
N LEU A 361 -11.78 13.56 -3.56
CA LEU A 361 -12.41 12.80 -2.47
C LEU A 361 -13.51 13.61 -1.77
N SER A 362 -13.33 14.92 -1.60
CA SER A 362 -14.35 15.79 -0.98
C SER A 362 -15.64 15.81 -1.79
N ALA A 363 -15.58 15.87 -3.12
CA ALA A 363 -16.78 15.82 -3.96
C ALA A 363 -17.48 14.46 -3.83
N ILE A 364 -16.74 13.35 -3.80
CA ILE A 364 -17.27 12.00 -3.60
C ILE A 364 -17.94 11.91 -2.22
N MET A 365 -17.28 12.35 -1.16
CA MET A 365 -17.85 12.38 0.20
C MET A 365 -19.09 13.29 0.32
N ALA A 366 -19.19 14.33 -0.51
CA ALA A 366 -20.38 15.16 -0.60
C ALA A 366 -21.52 14.55 -1.40
N GLY A 367 -21.34 13.36 -1.99
CA GLY A 367 -22.36 12.63 -2.74
C GLY A 367 -22.36 12.89 -4.24
N ALA A 368 -21.29 13.48 -4.79
CA ALA A 368 -21.16 13.59 -6.23
C ALA A 368 -20.95 12.20 -6.85
N SER A 369 -21.87 11.80 -7.72
CA SER A 369 -21.69 10.59 -8.54
C SER A 369 -20.52 10.79 -9.50
N GLN A 370 -19.61 9.84 -9.53
CA GLN A 370 -18.49 9.87 -10.47
C GLN A 370 -18.46 8.55 -11.26
N ASP A 371 -18.69 8.64 -12.57
CA ASP A 371 -18.38 7.57 -13.51
C ASP A 371 -16.89 7.62 -13.80
N ARG A 372 -16.10 6.94 -12.98
CA ARG A 372 -14.63 6.95 -13.08
C ARG A 372 -14.06 5.54 -13.06
N ALA A 373 -12.93 5.38 -13.73
CA ALA A 373 -12.10 4.21 -13.61
C ALA A 373 -10.94 4.50 -12.66
N VAL A 374 -10.54 3.50 -11.86
CA VAL A 374 -9.29 3.52 -11.10
C VAL A 374 -8.31 2.52 -11.67
N PHE A 375 -7.02 2.84 -11.57
CA PHE A 375 -5.96 2.12 -12.23
C PHE A 375 -4.86 1.74 -11.26
N SER A 376 -4.29 0.55 -11.45
CA SER A 376 -3.09 0.06 -10.77
C SER A 376 -2.20 -0.65 -11.78
N GLU A 377 -0.88 -0.58 -11.59
CA GLU A 377 0.11 -1.18 -12.48
C GLU A 377 1.23 -1.85 -11.69
N TYR A 378 1.79 -2.92 -12.24
CA TYR A 378 2.88 -3.66 -11.60
C TYR A 378 3.95 -4.06 -12.60
N HIS A 379 5.21 -3.77 -12.28
CA HIS A 379 6.37 -3.96 -13.16
C HIS A 379 7.57 -4.60 -12.46
N GLY A 380 7.36 -5.25 -11.32
CA GLY A 380 8.46 -5.62 -10.43
C GLY A 380 8.74 -7.12 -10.31
N MET A 381 9.37 -7.44 -9.19
CA MET A 381 9.84 -8.78 -8.83
C MET A 381 8.79 -9.89 -9.02
N GLY A 382 9.22 -11.06 -9.39
CA GLY A 382 8.37 -12.25 -9.52
C GLY A 382 7.47 -12.26 -10.75
N SER A 383 7.55 -11.26 -11.63
CA SER A 383 6.75 -11.19 -12.84
C SER A 383 7.59 -11.00 -14.09
N LYS A 384 7.33 -11.80 -15.14
CA LYS A 384 8.04 -11.69 -16.43
C LYS A 384 7.59 -10.49 -17.23
N THR A 385 6.32 -10.13 -17.13
CA THR A 385 5.68 -9.01 -17.85
C THR A 385 4.87 -8.14 -16.90
N ALA A 386 4.43 -6.99 -17.38
CA ALA A 386 3.58 -6.10 -16.58
C ALA A 386 2.16 -6.63 -16.41
N ALA A 387 1.55 -6.24 -15.28
CA ALA A 387 0.14 -6.39 -15.02
C ALA A 387 -0.51 -5.03 -14.75
N TYR A 388 -1.75 -4.89 -15.19
CA TYR A 388 -2.54 -3.66 -15.04
C TYR A 388 -3.94 -4.00 -14.57
N MET A 389 -4.47 -3.21 -13.66
CA MET A 389 -5.85 -3.32 -13.20
C MET A 389 -6.62 -2.05 -13.54
N ILE A 390 -7.83 -2.23 -14.08
CA ILE A 390 -8.84 -1.20 -14.20
C ILE A 390 -10.09 -1.65 -13.46
N ARG A 391 -10.60 -0.82 -12.55
CA ARG A 391 -11.93 -0.98 -11.96
C ARG A 391 -12.81 0.21 -12.32
N LYS A 392 -14.00 -0.08 -12.84
CA LYS A 392 -15.07 0.89 -13.12
C LYS A 392 -16.39 0.34 -12.63
N GLY A 393 -17.05 1.05 -11.71
CA GLY A 393 -18.21 0.52 -11.01
C GLY A 393 -17.87 -0.75 -10.23
N HIS A 394 -18.61 -1.84 -10.50
CA HIS A 394 -18.38 -3.16 -9.89
C HIS A 394 -17.52 -4.09 -10.75
N TYR A 395 -17.22 -3.74 -12.00
CA TYR A 395 -16.37 -4.56 -12.86
C TYR A 395 -14.90 -4.22 -12.71
N LYS A 396 -14.07 -5.27 -12.72
CA LYS A 396 -12.61 -5.18 -12.62
C LYS A 396 -11.95 -6.03 -13.69
N LEU A 397 -11.16 -5.39 -14.53
CA LEU A 397 -10.26 -6.02 -15.49
C LEU A 397 -8.85 -6.10 -14.91
N VAL A 398 -8.22 -7.28 -15.02
CA VAL A 398 -6.77 -7.42 -14.91
C VAL A 398 -6.21 -7.78 -16.29
N TYR A 399 -5.42 -6.87 -16.83
CA TYR A 399 -4.74 -7.03 -18.11
C TYR A 399 -3.27 -7.41 -17.87
N TYR A 400 -2.83 -8.47 -18.48
CA TYR A 400 -1.45 -8.95 -18.42
C TYR A 400 -0.82 -8.85 -19.79
N VAL A 401 0.38 -8.31 -19.91
CA VAL A 401 1.14 -8.38 -21.16
C VAL A 401 1.55 -9.85 -21.38
N ASP A 402 1.30 -10.36 -22.60
CA ASP A 402 1.57 -11.74 -23.03
C ASP A 402 0.76 -12.87 -22.36
N TYR A 403 -0.22 -12.55 -21.49
CA TYR A 403 -1.15 -13.53 -20.92
C TYR A 403 -2.61 -13.14 -21.18
N LYS A 404 -3.51 -14.10 -20.98
CA LYS A 404 -4.95 -13.84 -21.08
C LYS A 404 -5.42 -12.92 -19.94
N PRO A 405 -6.37 -12.04 -20.17
CA PRO A 405 -6.90 -11.17 -19.11
C PRO A 405 -7.79 -11.94 -18.13
N GLN A 406 -8.04 -11.33 -16.98
CA GLN A 406 -9.10 -11.71 -16.06
C GLN A 406 -10.12 -10.57 -15.97
N LEU A 407 -11.40 -10.93 -15.85
CA LEU A 407 -12.52 -10.00 -15.65
C LEU A 407 -13.40 -10.51 -14.52
N PHE A 408 -13.69 -9.65 -13.55
CA PHE A 408 -14.49 -9.98 -12.38
C PHE A 408 -15.64 -9.01 -12.22
N ASP A 409 -16.77 -9.51 -11.74
CA ASP A 409 -17.91 -8.74 -11.23
C ASP A 409 -17.83 -8.74 -9.70
N LEU A 410 -17.33 -7.68 -9.09
CA LEU A 410 -17.05 -7.63 -7.65
C LEU A 410 -18.31 -7.44 -6.78
N GLU A 411 -19.48 -7.21 -7.39
CA GLU A 411 -20.76 -7.22 -6.67
C GLU A 411 -21.25 -8.65 -6.45
N GLU A 412 -21.16 -9.50 -7.48
CA GLU A 412 -21.59 -10.91 -7.44
C GLU A 412 -20.44 -11.84 -6.96
N ASP A 413 -19.19 -11.45 -7.16
CA ASP A 413 -17.98 -12.22 -6.88
C ASP A 413 -16.92 -11.35 -6.20
N PRO A 414 -17.13 -10.91 -4.95
CA PRO A 414 -16.18 -10.07 -4.21
C PRO A 414 -14.85 -10.77 -3.89
N ASP A 415 -14.78 -12.07 -4.08
CA ASP A 415 -13.59 -12.90 -3.85
C ASP A 415 -12.80 -13.22 -5.13
N GLU A 416 -13.24 -12.70 -6.29
CA GLU A 416 -12.55 -12.83 -7.59
C GLU A 416 -12.24 -14.29 -7.97
N VAL A 417 -13.24 -15.15 -7.80
CA VAL A 417 -13.16 -16.59 -8.07
C VAL A 417 -13.55 -16.92 -9.51
N ASN A 418 -14.51 -16.15 -10.07
CA ASN A 418 -15.14 -16.42 -11.36
C ASN A 418 -14.62 -15.48 -12.45
N ASN A 419 -13.63 -15.93 -13.23
CA ASN A 419 -13.11 -15.15 -14.35
C ASN A 419 -14.08 -15.13 -15.53
N LEU A 420 -14.69 -13.98 -15.81
CA LEU A 420 -15.66 -13.75 -16.89
C LEU A 420 -15.01 -13.42 -18.25
N ALA A 421 -13.68 -13.33 -18.34
CA ALA A 421 -12.99 -12.87 -19.55
C ALA A 421 -13.21 -13.76 -20.80
N ALA A 422 -13.64 -15.01 -20.60
CA ALA A 422 -13.99 -15.94 -21.68
C ALA A 422 -15.51 -16.03 -21.95
N ASP A 423 -16.33 -15.37 -21.15
CA ASP A 423 -17.79 -15.34 -21.37
C ASP A 423 -18.14 -14.35 -22.49
N ALA A 424 -18.81 -14.85 -23.53
CA ALA A 424 -19.24 -14.02 -24.65
C ALA A 424 -20.22 -12.91 -24.25
N ASN A 425 -21.00 -13.09 -23.17
CA ASN A 425 -21.91 -12.07 -22.68
C ASN A 425 -21.17 -10.92 -21.97
N ALA A 426 -19.98 -11.18 -21.43
CA ALA A 426 -19.14 -10.18 -20.77
C ALA A 426 -18.18 -9.47 -21.74
N ALA A 427 -18.12 -9.89 -23.02
CA ALA A 427 -17.21 -9.29 -24.00
C ALA A 427 -17.35 -7.76 -24.15
N PRO A 428 -18.56 -7.16 -24.19
CA PRO A 428 -18.68 -5.70 -24.25
C PRO A 428 -18.10 -4.98 -23.04
N ILE A 429 -18.21 -5.57 -21.84
CA ILE A 429 -17.64 -5.03 -20.60
C ILE A 429 -16.11 -5.11 -20.64
N LEU A 430 -15.58 -6.23 -21.08
CA LEU A 430 -14.15 -6.45 -21.27
C LEU A 430 -13.54 -5.40 -22.22
N ASP A 431 -14.23 -5.13 -23.34
CA ASP A 431 -13.78 -4.17 -24.34
C ASP A 431 -13.87 -2.72 -23.84
N ASP A 432 -14.91 -2.35 -23.05
CA ASP A 432 -15.02 -1.03 -22.42
C ASP A 432 -13.87 -0.79 -21.42
N LEU A 433 -13.60 -1.75 -20.53
CA LEU A 433 -12.52 -1.63 -19.56
C LEU A 433 -11.13 -1.63 -20.20
N LYS A 434 -10.94 -2.37 -21.29
CA LYS A 434 -9.71 -2.25 -22.10
C LYS A 434 -9.58 -0.85 -22.70
N ALA A 435 -10.66 -0.30 -23.23
CA ALA A 435 -10.64 1.06 -23.77
C ALA A 435 -10.31 2.10 -22.70
N GLU A 436 -10.80 1.94 -21.46
CA GLU A 436 -10.41 2.79 -20.33
C GLU A 436 -8.91 2.65 -20.01
N LEU A 437 -8.36 1.43 -19.99
CA LEU A 437 -6.93 1.18 -19.80
C LEU A 437 -6.08 1.91 -20.85
N PHE A 438 -6.45 1.76 -22.14
CA PHE A 438 -5.70 2.35 -23.26
C PHE A 438 -5.82 3.89 -23.35
N LYS A 439 -6.76 4.52 -22.63
CA LYS A 439 -6.79 5.97 -22.46
C LYS A 439 -5.69 6.44 -21.49
N ILE A 440 -5.30 5.60 -20.52
CA ILE A 440 -4.30 5.92 -19.50
C ILE A 440 -2.88 5.68 -20.03
N CYS A 441 -2.65 4.51 -20.64
CA CYS A 441 -1.34 4.16 -21.20
C CYS A 441 -1.48 3.06 -22.26
N ASP A 442 -0.42 2.87 -23.08
CA ASP A 442 -0.22 1.67 -23.88
C ASP A 442 0.50 0.62 -23.01
N PRO A 443 -0.17 -0.48 -22.58
CA PRO A 443 0.40 -1.45 -21.65
C PRO A 443 1.68 -2.12 -22.17
N VAL A 444 1.76 -2.37 -23.48
CA VAL A 444 2.92 -3.04 -24.09
C VAL A 444 4.12 -2.09 -24.16
N ASP A 445 3.87 -0.83 -24.53
CA ASP A 445 4.93 0.19 -24.58
C ASP A 445 5.46 0.51 -23.17
N VAL A 446 4.58 0.60 -22.17
CA VAL A 446 4.97 0.85 -20.77
C VAL A 446 5.77 -0.33 -20.20
N ASP A 447 5.37 -1.60 -20.46
CA ASP A 447 6.18 -2.76 -20.04
C ASP A 447 7.58 -2.74 -20.68
N ARG A 448 7.67 -2.37 -21.96
CA ARG A 448 8.95 -2.22 -22.68
C ARG A 448 9.83 -1.13 -22.05
N GLN A 449 9.25 0.01 -21.66
CA GLN A 449 9.98 1.10 -20.98
C GLN A 449 10.48 0.66 -19.61
N ALA A 450 9.65 0.01 -18.79
CA ALA A 450 10.03 -0.52 -17.49
C ALA A 450 11.21 -1.49 -17.60
N ARG A 451 11.11 -2.49 -18.50
CA ARG A 451 12.19 -3.46 -18.74
C ARG A 451 13.49 -2.80 -19.21
N ALA A 452 13.41 -1.79 -20.09
CA ALA A 452 14.59 -1.07 -20.57
C ALA A 452 15.28 -0.32 -19.41
N ALA A 453 14.53 0.35 -18.53
CA ALA A 453 15.05 1.04 -17.36
C ALA A 453 15.67 0.06 -16.35
N GLN A 454 14.99 -1.07 -16.09
CA GLN A 454 15.47 -2.13 -15.21
C GLN A 454 16.77 -2.77 -15.72
N ALA A 455 16.85 -3.07 -17.02
CA ALA A 455 18.06 -3.59 -17.63
C ALA A 455 19.26 -2.62 -17.54
N GLN A 456 18.99 -1.30 -17.70
CA GLN A 456 20.02 -0.28 -17.52
C GLN A 456 20.51 -0.22 -16.07
N LEU A 457 19.61 -0.27 -15.09
CA LEU A 457 19.99 -0.27 -13.67
C LEU A 457 20.75 -1.54 -13.31
N LEU A 458 20.30 -2.72 -13.78
CA LEU A 458 21.01 -3.99 -13.61
C LEU A 458 22.44 -3.91 -14.13
N ALA A 459 22.64 -3.35 -15.34
CA ALA A 459 23.97 -3.17 -15.92
C ALA A 459 24.84 -2.21 -15.09
N LYS A 460 24.28 -1.08 -14.63
CA LYS A 460 24.97 -0.12 -13.75
C LYS A 460 25.36 -0.73 -12.40
N SER A 461 24.59 -1.70 -11.91
CA SER A 461 24.83 -2.42 -10.63
C SER A 461 25.83 -3.58 -10.78
N GLY A 462 26.56 -3.65 -11.87
CA GLY A 462 27.58 -4.68 -12.12
C GLY A 462 27.07 -5.92 -12.89
N GLY A 463 25.83 -5.88 -13.34
CA GLY A 463 25.19 -6.94 -14.14
C GLY A 463 24.64 -8.09 -13.28
N LEU A 464 24.07 -9.08 -13.95
CA LEU A 464 23.32 -10.19 -13.35
C LEU A 464 24.10 -10.91 -12.23
N GLN A 465 25.37 -11.27 -12.48
CA GLN A 465 26.16 -12.03 -11.51
C GLN A 465 26.47 -11.23 -10.24
N ALA A 466 26.74 -9.93 -10.37
CA ALA A 466 27.02 -9.07 -9.22
C ALA A 466 25.76 -8.88 -8.37
N VAL A 467 24.59 -8.72 -8.99
CA VAL A 467 23.32 -8.56 -8.29
C VAL A 467 22.92 -9.86 -7.57
N ILE A 468 23.09 -11.01 -8.20
CA ILE A 468 22.87 -12.31 -7.54
C ILE A 468 23.83 -12.51 -6.37
N ALA A 469 25.11 -12.17 -6.55
CA ALA A 469 26.13 -12.29 -5.48
C ALA A 469 25.91 -11.35 -4.29
N ARG A 470 25.17 -10.25 -4.46
CA ARG A 470 24.77 -9.36 -3.36
C ARG A 470 23.79 -10.06 -2.40
N GLY A 471 23.00 -11.00 -2.89
CA GLY A 471 22.01 -11.74 -2.12
C GLY A 471 20.63 -11.04 -2.03
N ASP A 472 19.70 -11.70 -1.35
CA ASP A 472 18.33 -11.21 -1.13
C ASP A 472 18.16 -10.62 0.26
N LEU A 473 17.79 -9.35 0.34
CA LEU A 473 17.47 -8.68 1.60
C LEU A 473 16.17 -9.23 2.25
N GLY A 474 15.21 -9.64 1.42
CA GLY A 474 13.88 -10.08 1.83
C GLY A 474 12.98 -8.93 2.30
N PHE A 475 13.47 -8.05 3.19
CA PHE A 475 12.76 -6.83 3.63
C PHE A 475 13.74 -5.76 4.13
N SER A 476 13.35 -4.48 4.02
CA SER A 476 14.16 -3.35 4.50
C SER A 476 14.21 -3.29 6.03
N VAL A 477 15.29 -2.75 6.59
CA VAL A 477 15.45 -2.61 8.04
C VAL A 477 15.25 -1.16 8.48
N PRO A 478 14.68 -0.92 9.69
CA PRO A 478 14.57 0.42 10.27
C PRO A 478 15.95 1.04 10.56
N PRO A 479 16.02 2.37 10.72
CA PRO A 479 17.24 3.04 11.18
C PRO A 479 17.80 2.43 12.47
N GLY A 480 19.11 2.24 12.52
CA GLY A 480 19.82 1.63 13.65
C GLY A 480 19.88 0.10 13.65
N PHE A 481 19.22 -0.57 12.71
CA PHE A 481 19.36 -2.01 12.50
C PHE A 481 20.29 -2.32 11.33
N THR A 482 21.01 -3.44 11.41
CA THR A 482 21.92 -3.87 10.34
C THR A 482 21.16 -4.74 9.33
N PRO A 483 21.24 -4.42 8.01
CA PRO A 483 20.65 -5.28 6.98
C PRO A 483 21.37 -6.63 6.93
N HIS A 484 20.60 -7.69 6.65
CA HIS A 484 21.12 -9.03 6.42
C HIS A 484 20.66 -9.53 5.05
N PHE A 485 21.62 -9.91 4.23
CA PHE A 485 21.39 -10.48 2.88
C PHE A 485 21.57 -11.99 2.95
N ASP A 486 20.61 -12.77 2.44
CA ASP A 486 20.62 -14.22 2.33
C ASP A 486 21.18 -14.70 1.00
#